data_ee0eca288875b08067e613db9b2b7b40
#
_entry.id   ee0eca288875b08067e613db9b2b7b40
#
_cell.length_a   1.000
_cell.length_b   1.000
_cell.length_c   1.000
_cell.angle_alpha   90.00
_cell.angle_beta   90.00
_cell.angle_gamma   90.00
#
_symmetry.space_group_name_H-M   'P 1'
#
loop_
_entity.id
_entity.type
_entity.pdbx_description
1 polymer ?
#
loop_
_entity_poly.entity_id
_entity_poly.type
_entity_poly.pdbx_seq_one_letter_code
_entity_poly.pdbx_strand_id
1 'polypeptide(L)'
;MADEMPLQSFSAGRRRPPRLSIVFQDRGLPLYFVTFCTADRKHLLANSKIHEAFLRYGERGIREHGVAVGRYVIMPDHIHLFVRGGPEFVLQVWVRGLRRSLSDALRETGPAGSVWQEGFFDHVMRSSESYAEKWAYVRENPARKGLVEKADEWPYAGELVAIERA
;
A
#
# COMPACT_ATOMS: atom_id res chain seq x y z
N MET A 1 -7.72 31.15 -31.15
CA MET A 1 -6.41 30.59 -30.80
C MET A 1 -6.54 29.99 -29.41
N ALA A 2 -6.64 28.69 -29.36
CA ALA A 2 -6.68 27.96 -28.10
C ALA A 2 -5.23 27.78 -27.63
N ASP A 3 -4.93 28.34 -26.48
CA ASP A 3 -3.65 28.21 -25.80
C ASP A 3 -3.62 26.82 -25.17
N GLU A 4 -2.93 25.87 -25.84
CA GLU A 4 -2.68 24.56 -25.30
C GLU A 4 -1.66 24.69 -24.17
N MET A 5 -2.15 24.64 -22.95
CA MET A 5 -1.29 24.42 -21.78
C MET A 5 -0.69 23.02 -21.85
N PRO A 6 0.64 22.86 -21.76
CA PRO A 6 1.25 21.55 -21.78
C PRO A 6 0.87 20.78 -20.51
N LEU A 7 0.36 19.57 -20.71
CA LEU A 7 0.22 18.56 -19.67
C LEU A 7 1.58 18.40 -18.95
N GLN A 8 1.67 18.97 -17.78
CA GLN A 8 2.79 18.69 -16.89
C GLN A 8 2.74 17.19 -16.54
N SER A 9 3.65 16.46 -17.13
CA SER A 9 3.94 15.10 -16.70
C SER A 9 4.33 15.16 -15.23
N PHE A 10 3.42 14.77 -14.35
CA PHE A 10 3.77 14.43 -12.98
C PHE A 10 4.64 13.18 -13.05
N SER A 11 5.92 13.39 -13.22
CA SER A 11 6.92 12.42 -12.79
C SER A 11 6.65 12.22 -11.31
N ALA A 12 6.04 11.09 -10.96
CA ALA A 12 5.99 10.60 -9.60
C ALA A 12 7.44 10.36 -9.19
N GLY A 13 8.09 11.42 -8.72
CA GLY A 13 9.43 11.36 -8.19
C GLY A 13 9.43 10.25 -7.15
N ARG A 14 10.20 9.20 -7.41
CA ARG A 14 10.48 8.15 -6.43
C ARG A 14 11.01 8.88 -5.20
N ARG A 15 10.14 9.20 -4.25
CA ARG A 15 10.56 9.66 -2.93
C ARG A 15 11.41 8.55 -2.37
N ARG A 16 12.72 8.75 -2.36
CA ARG A 16 13.62 7.87 -1.63
C ARG A 16 13.11 7.88 -0.19
N PRO A 17 12.73 6.72 0.37
CA PRO A 17 12.39 6.66 1.77
C PRO A 17 13.58 7.19 2.58
N PRO A 18 13.32 7.88 3.70
CA PRO A 18 14.41 8.26 4.59
C PRO A 18 15.26 7.05 4.90
N ARG A 19 16.56 7.20 5.09
CA ARG A 19 17.52 6.14 5.37
C ARG A 19 17.16 5.39 6.68
N LEU A 20 16.19 4.52 6.59
CA LEU A 20 15.73 3.67 7.69
C LEU A 20 16.26 2.24 7.59
N SER A 21 17.30 2.04 6.82
CA SER A 21 17.99 0.75 6.65
C SER A 21 18.47 0.11 7.96
N ILE A 22 18.54 0.86 9.05
CA ILE A 22 19.06 0.38 10.34
C ILE A 22 17.98 -0.28 11.19
N VAL A 23 16.70 0.10 11.06
CA VAL A 23 15.62 -0.36 11.95
C VAL A 23 15.08 -1.74 11.57
N PHE A 24 15.25 -2.16 10.32
CA PHE A 24 14.61 -3.37 9.77
C PHE A 24 15.56 -4.51 9.39
N GLN A 25 16.80 -4.45 9.83
CA GLN A 25 17.76 -5.55 9.68
C GLN A 25 17.49 -6.72 10.66
N ASP A 26 16.41 -6.67 11.41
CA ASP A 26 16.07 -7.75 12.33
C ASP A 26 15.54 -8.96 11.54
N ARG A 27 16.46 -9.90 11.29
CA ARG A 27 16.28 -11.08 10.42
C ARG A 27 15.25 -12.09 10.94
N GLY A 28 14.69 -11.87 12.13
CA GLY A 28 13.76 -12.78 12.78
C GLY A 28 12.29 -12.38 12.70
N LEU A 29 11.98 -11.13 12.33
CA LEU A 29 10.59 -10.63 12.31
C LEU A 29 9.87 -11.01 11.02
N PRO A 30 8.61 -11.48 11.11
CA PRO A 30 7.86 -11.89 9.93
C PRO A 30 7.54 -10.69 9.04
N LEU A 31 7.65 -10.91 7.73
CA LEU A 31 7.11 -10.03 6.70
C LEU A 31 5.76 -10.58 6.25
N TYR A 32 4.71 -9.79 6.42
CA TYR A 32 3.37 -10.17 6.02
C TYR A 32 3.03 -9.60 4.65
N PHE A 33 2.45 -10.43 3.80
CA PHE A 33 1.66 -9.99 2.65
C PHE A 33 0.20 -9.89 3.07
N VAL A 34 -0.43 -8.75 2.85
CA VAL A 34 -1.79 -8.46 3.29
C VAL A 34 -2.65 -8.02 2.11
N THR A 35 -3.88 -8.52 2.05
CA THR A 35 -4.90 -8.06 1.11
C THR A 35 -6.20 -7.80 1.86
N PHE A 36 -6.79 -6.63 1.67
CA PHE A 36 -8.12 -6.34 2.16
C PHE A 36 -8.95 -5.58 1.13
N CYS A 37 -10.25 -5.81 1.16
CA CYS A 37 -11.19 -5.38 0.13
C CYS A 37 -12.25 -4.44 0.68
N THR A 38 -12.81 -3.62 -0.20
CA THR A 38 -14.03 -2.86 0.10
C THR A 38 -15.25 -3.78 0.17
N ALA A 39 -16.25 -3.38 0.97
CA ALA A 39 -17.55 -4.04 0.99
C ALA A 39 -18.18 -4.00 -0.40
N ASP A 40 -18.75 -5.13 -0.82
CA ASP A 40 -19.37 -5.30 -2.15
C ASP A 40 -18.43 -4.94 -3.33
N ARG A 41 -17.12 -4.97 -3.10
CA ARG A 41 -16.09 -4.65 -4.09
C ARG A 41 -16.28 -3.28 -4.77
N LYS A 42 -16.76 -2.29 -4.03
CA LYS A 42 -16.97 -0.93 -4.52
C LYS A 42 -15.63 -0.27 -4.87
N HIS A 43 -15.61 0.43 -6.01
CA HIS A 43 -14.43 1.14 -6.50
C HIS A 43 -14.26 2.49 -5.77
N LEU A 44 -13.61 2.49 -4.62
CA LEU A 44 -13.46 3.63 -3.73
C LEU A 44 -12.00 4.07 -3.51
N LEU A 45 -11.02 3.22 -3.86
CA LEU A 45 -9.68 3.33 -3.32
C LEU A 45 -8.64 3.96 -4.26
N ALA A 46 -8.81 3.82 -5.58
CA ALA A 46 -7.82 4.28 -6.56
C ALA A 46 -7.94 5.78 -6.83
N ASN A 47 -7.58 6.60 -5.87
CA ASN A 47 -7.55 8.06 -5.96
C ASN A 47 -6.47 8.67 -5.06
N SER A 48 -6.16 9.95 -5.30
CA SER A 48 -5.09 10.65 -4.60
C SER A 48 -5.33 10.80 -3.10
N LYS A 49 -6.57 11.02 -2.65
CA LYS A 49 -6.91 11.16 -1.22
C LYS A 49 -6.57 9.88 -0.44
N ILE A 50 -6.96 8.73 -0.97
CA ILE A 50 -6.65 7.43 -0.37
C ILE A 50 -5.15 7.18 -0.42
N HIS A 51 -4.49 7.44 -1.55
CA HIS A 51 -3.05 7.25 -1.68
C HIS A 51 -2.27 8.09 -0.67
N GLU A 52 -2.60 9.37 -0.53
CA GLU A 52 -1.98 10.26 0.45
C GLU A 52 -2.23 9.80 1.90
N ALA A 53 -3.44 9.38 2.24
CA ALA A 53 -3.77 8.86 3.56
C ALA A 53 -3.01 7.56 3.87
N PHE A 54 -2.87 6.67 2.89
CA PHE A 54 -2.08 5.46 2.97
C PHE A 54 -0.60 5.77 3.25
N LEU A 55 -0.02 6.69 2.47
CA LEU A 55 1.38 7.10 2.65
C LEU A 55 1.62 7.73 4.03
N ARG A 56 0.76 8.64 4.45
CA ARG A 56 0.86 9.25 5.79
C ARG A 56 0.79 8.23 6.92
N TYR A 57 -0.11 7.26 6.81
CA TYR A 57 -0.23 6.19 7.81
C TYR A 57 1.03 5.32 7.85
N GLY A 58 1.56 4.93 6.70
CA GLY A 58 2.80 4.15 6.61
C GLY A 58 4.02 4.91 7.13
N GLU A 59 4.18 6.18 6.76
CA GLU A 59 5.28 7.04 7.24
C GLU A 59 5.23 7.26 8.76
N ARG A 60 4.04 7.47 9.30
CA ARG A 60 3.85 7.57 10.74
C ARG A 60 4.15 6.24 11.45
N GLY A 61 3.73 5.13 10.88
CA GLY A 61 4.01 3.80 11.41
C GLY A 61 5.49 3.54 11.60
N ILE A 62 6.29 3.88 10.59
CA ILE A 62 7.75 3.72 10.67
C ILE A 62 8.38 4.66 11.70
N ARG A 63 7.97 5.92 11.70
CA ARG A 63 8.55 6.96 12.56
C ARG A 63 8.22 6.76 14.04
N GLU A 64 6.99 6.35 14.35
CA GLU A 64 6.48 6.34 15.73
C GLU A 64 6.35 4.93 16.32
N HIS A 65 6.19 3.91 15.49
CA HIS A 65 5.85 2.56 15.94
C HIS A 65 6.79 1.46 15.44
N GLY A 66 7.79 1.80 14.65
CA GLY A 66 8.70 0.80 14.08
C GLY A 66 8.03 -0.19 13.14
N VAL A 67 6.95 0.21 12.48
CA VAL A 67 6.22 -0.61 11.50
C VAL A 67 6.55 -0.14 10.09
N ALA A 68 7.13 -1.01 9.27
CA ALA A 68 7.50 -0.71 7.90
C ALA A 68 6.47 -1.25 6.91
N VAL A 69 5.90 -0.36 6.11
CA VAL A 69 5.20 -0.72 4.88
C VAL A 69 6.23 -0.76 3.76
N GLY A 70 6.34 -1.90 3.09
CA GLY A 70 7.21 -2.07 1.92
C GLY A 70 6.47 -1.72 0.62
N ARG A 71 6.48 -2.67 -0.29
CA ARG A 71 5.79 -2.56 -1.58
C ARG A 71 4.29 -2.67 -1.42
N TYR A 72 3.54 -1.95 -2.24
CA TYR A 72 2.07 -1.93 -2.19
C TYR A 72 1.48 -1.64 -3.57
N VAL A 73 0.24 -2.07 -3.77
CA VAL A 73 -0.62 -1.69 -4.90
C VAL A 73 -2.02 -1.41 -4.37
N ILE A 74 -2.51 -0.20 -4.61
CA ILE A 74 -3.89 0.19 -4.32
C ILE A 74 -4.71 0.01 -5.58
N MET A 75 -5.58 -1.01 -5.60
CA MET A 75 -6.55 -1.25 -6.67
C MET A 75 -7.85 -0.49 -6.36
N PRO A 76 -8.78 -0.35 -7.32
CA PRO A 76 -10.03 0.37 -7.07
C PRO A 76 -10.84 -0.18 -5.90
N ASP A 77 -10.81 -1.48 -5.63
CA ASP A 77 -11.64 -2.18 -4.67
C ASP A 77 -10.89 -3.01 -3.62
N HIS A 78 -9.56 -2.99 -3.65
CA HIS A 78 -8.72 -3.69 -2.68
C HIS A 78 -7.29 -3.13 -2.64
N ILE A 79 -6.58 -3.47 -1.57
CA ILE A 79 -5.17 -3.09 -1.40
C ILE A 79 -4.35 -4.34 -1.14
N HIS A 80 -3.23 -4.44 -1.84
CA HIS A 80 -2.15 -5.36 -1.54
C HIS A 80 -0.97 -4.60 -0.93
N LEU A 81 -0.41 -5.09 0.16
CA LEU A 81 0.77 -4.49 0.75
C LEU A 81 1.63 -5.53 1.47
N PHE A 82 2.90 -5.18 1.65
CA PHE A 82 3.83 -5.91 2.49
C PHE A 82 4.14 -5.06 3.72
N VAL A 83 4.10 -5.67 4.91
CA VAL A 83 4.31 -4.97 6.17
C VAL A 83 5.10 -5.83 7.15
N ARG A 84 5.99 -5.19 7.89
CA ARG A 84 6.77 -5.77 8.98
C ARG A 84 6.75 -4.85 10.19
N GLY A 85 6.49 -5.39 11.36
CA GLY A 85 6.57 -4.66 12.61
C GLY A 85 7.65 -5.22 13.55
N GLY A 86 7.77 -4.62 14.72
CA GLY A 86 8.62 -5.08 15.80
C GLY A 86 8.01 -6.25 16.59
N PRO A 87 8.66 -6.68 17.70
CA PRO A 87 8.18 -7.82 18.51
C PRO A 87 6.77 -7.63 19.07
N GLU A 88 6.38 -6.41 19.34
CA GLU A 88 5.03 -6.05 19.87
C GLU A 88 3.99 -5.81 18.78
N PHE A 89 4.33 -6.02 17.52
CA PHE A 89 3.45 -5.77 16.39
C PHE A 89 2.30 -6.79 16.35
N VAL A 90 1.08 -6.27 16.31
CA VAL A 90 -0.14 -7.06 16.13
C VAL A 90 -0.80 -6.66 14.81
N LEU A 91 -0.71 -7.54 13.83
CA LEU A 91 -1.16 -7.27 12.45
C LEU A 91 -2.63 -6.83 12.38
N GLN A 92 -3.52 -7.50 13.11
CA GLN A 92 -4.96 -7.20 13.10
C GLN A 92 -5.24 -5.79 13.62
N VAL A 93 -4.53 -5.35 14.65
CA VAL A 93 -4.66 -4.01 15.22
C VAL A 93 -4.17 -2.97 14.23
N TRP A 94 -3.04 -3.22 13.60
CA TRP A 94 -2.45 -2.33 12.61
C TRP A 94 -3.33 -2.17 11.36
N VAL A 95 -3.86 -3.27 10.81
CA VAL A 95 -4.77 -3.24 9.65
C VAL A 95 -6.06 -2.49 9.98
N ARG A 96 -6.60 -2.68 11.20
CA ARG A 96 -7.78 -1.93 11.67
C ARG A 96 -7.50 -0.43 11.70
N GLY A 97 -6.35 -0.02 12.21
CA GLY A 97 -5.91 1.38 12.23
C GLY A 97 -5.75 1.97 10.83
N LEU A 98 -5.14 1.22 9.90
CA LEU A 98 -5.02 1.63 8.50
C LEU A 98 -6.40 1.82 7.85
N ARG A 99 -7.29 0.84 7.99
CA ARG A 99 -8.66 0.92 7.47
C ARG A 99 -9.41 2.13 7.99
N ARG A 100 -9.29 2.42 9.29
CA ARG A 100 -9.90 3.59 9.91
C ARG A 100 -9.36 4.89 9.30
N SER A 101 -8.06 5.00 9.13
CA SER A 101 -7.43 6.16 8.51
C SER A 101 -7.91 6.39 7.07
N LEU A 102 -8.03 5.32 6.29
CA LEU A 102 -8.54 5.39 4.92
C LEU A 102 -10.04 5.72 4.87
N SER A 103 -10.83 5.18 5.80
CA SER A 103 -12.25 5.53 5.94
C SER A 103 -12.45 7.01 6.26
N ASP A 104 -11.61 7.58 7.12
CA ASP A 104 -11.63 9.00 7.44
C ASP A 104 -11.36 9.87 6.20
N ALA A 105 -10.47 9.44 5.32
CA ALA A 105 -10.21 10.11 4.05
C ALA A 105 -11.38 10.05 3.05
N LEU A 106 -12.27 9.07 3.20
CA LEU A 106 -13.48 8.91 2.35
C LEU A 106 -14.73 9.57 2.93
N ARG A 107 -14.67 10.13 4.14
CA ARG A 107 -15.85 10.56 4.90
C ARG A 107 -16.75 11.56 4.17
N GLU A 108 -16.16 12.41 3.32
CA GLU A 108 -16.91 13.43 2.56
C GLU A 108 -17.53 12.89 1.26
N THR A 109 -17.00 11.81 0.70
CA THR A 109 -17.33 11.33 -0.65
C THR A 109 -17.72 9.85 -0.70
N GLY A 110 -17.56 9.14 0.42
CA GLY A 110 -17.79 7.71 0.51
C GLY A 110 -19.25 7.34 0.84
N PRO A 111 -19.58 6.05 0.70
CA PRO A 111 -20.91 5.56 1.02
C PRO A 111 -21.20 5.65 2.52
N ALA A 112 -22.48 5.79 2.87
CA ALA A 112 -22.93 5.58 4.23
C ALA A 112 -22.77 4.09 4.59
N GLY A 113 -22.26 3.79 5.80
CA GLY A 113 -22.06 2.45 6.29
C GLY A 113 -20.62 1.96 6.23
N SER A 114 -20.42 0.65 6.36
CA SER A 114 -19.07 0.06 6.35
C SER A 114 -18.42 0.15 4.97
N VAL A 115 -17.23 0.70 4.94
CA VAL A 115 -16.40 0.76 3.73
C VAL A 115 -15.77 -0.60 3.40
N TRP A 116 -15.47 -1.40 4.42
CA TRP A 116 -14.63 -2.58 4.30
C TRP A 116 -15.42 -3.88 4.39
N GLN A 117 -14.99 -4.84 3.58
CA GLN A 117 -15.37 -6.24 3.77
C GLN A 117 -14.80 -6.72 5.12
N GLU A 118 -15.56 -7.56 5.81
CA GLU A 118 -15.10 -8.17 7.06
C GLU A 118 -13.87 -9.06 6.83
N GLY A 119 -12.93 -9.00 7.78
CA GLY A 119 -11.68 -9.75 7.69
C GLY A 119 -10.69 -9.21 6.67
N PHE A 120 -9.59 -9.91 6.50
CA PHE A 120 -8.58 -9.69 5.48
C PHE A 120 -7.77 -10.97 5.29
N PHE A 121 -7.09 -11.05 4.14
CA PHE A 121 -6.15 -12.14 3.86
C PHE A 121 -4.74 -11.71 4.29
N ASP A 122 -4.01 -12.60 4.95
CA ASP A 122 -2.60 -12.43 5.25
C ASP A 122 -1.79 -13.70 4.98
N HIS A 123 -0.53 -13.52 4.65
CA HIS A 123 0.42 -14.59 4.43
C HIS A 123 1.83 -14.15 4.84
N VAL A 124 2.54 -15.01 5.56
CA VAL A 124 3.93 -14.74 5.95
C VAL A 124 4.86 -15.08 4.80
N MET A 125 5.67 -14.10 4.37
CA MET A 125 6.73 -14.31 3.39
C MET A 125 7.92 -15.03 4.06
N ARG A 126 8.25 -16.22 3.58
CA ARG A 126 9.27 -17.08 4.19
C ARG A 126 10.68 -16.85 3.65
N SER A 127 10.80 -16.27 2.46
CA SER A 127 12.09 -16.05 1.81
C SER A 127 12.08 -14.77 0.97
N SER A 128 13.28 -14.27 0.63
CA SER A 128 13.43 -13.14 -0.29
C SER A 128 12.92 -13.48 -1.70
N GLU A 129 13.10 -14.72 -2.13
CA GLU A 129 12.61 -15.20 -3.43
C GLU A 129 11.08 -15.14 -3.50
N SER A 130 10.39 -15.69 -2.49
CA SER A 130 8.92 -15.64 -2.45
C SER A 130 8.37 -14.21 -2.33
N TYR A 131 9.12 -13.29 -1.71
CA TYR A 131 8.77 -11.87 -1.69
C TYR A 131 8.85 -11.25 -3.10
N ALA A 132 9.95 -11.48 -3.80
CA ALA A 132 10.15 -10.97 -5.16
C ALA A 132 9.11 -11.55 -6.14
N GLU A 133 8.83 -12.84 -6.08
CA GLU A 133 7.83 -13.51 -6.91
C GLU A 133 6.41 -12.98 -6.65
N LYS A 134 6.03 -12.85 -5.38
CA LYS A 134 4.73 -12.30 -4.99
C LYS A 134 4.58 -10.86 -5.46
N TRP A 135 5.61 -10.04 -5.30
CA TRP A 135 5.60 -8.67 -5.78
C TRP A 135 5.50 -8.60 -7.32
N ALA A 136 6.28 -9.39 -8.04
CA ALA A 136 6.22 -9.44 -9.50
C ALA A 136 4.80 -9.77 -10.00
N TYR A 137 4.11 -10.69 -9.31
CA TYR A 137 2.72 -11.02 -9.62
C TYR A 137 1.75 -9.89 -9.29
N VAL A 138 1.86 -9.30 -8.11
CA VAL A 138 0.91 -8.30 -7.59
C VAL A 138 1.02 -6.96 -8.33
N ARG A 139 2.24 -6.53 -8.67
CA ARG A 139 2.46 -5.27 -9.40
C ARG A 139 1.80 -5.23 -10.77
N GLU A 140 1.59 -6.37 -11.40
CA GLU A 140 0.93 -6.49 -12.70
C GLU A 140 -0.60 -6.40 -12.64
N ASN A 141 -1.20 -6.38 -11.45
CA ASN A 141 -2.66 -6.33 -11.28
C ASN A 141 -3.34 -5.21 -12.06
N PRO A 142 -2.88 -3.95 -12.04
CA PRO A 142 -3.52 -2.89 -12.80
C PRO A 142 -3.53 -3.13 -14.31
N ALA A 143 -2.43 -3.65 -14.85
CA ALA A 143 -2.32 -4.00 -16.27
C ALA A 143 -3.20 -5.21 -16.62
N ARG A 144 -3.20 -6.26 -15.79
CA ARG A 144 -4.09 -7.44 -15.99
C ARG A 144 -5.57 -7.07 -15.95
N LYS A 145 -5.94 -6.05 -15.17
CA LYS A 145 -7.33 -5.54 -15.10
C LYS A 145 -7.66 -4.51 -16.19
N GLY A 146 -6.71 -4.21 -17.07
CA GLY A 146 -6.92 -3.28 -18.16
C GLY A 146 -7.02 -1.81 -17.73
N LEU A 147 -6.55 -1.46 -16.53
CA LEU A 147 -6.59 -0.09 -16.02
C LEU A 147 -5.46 0.77 -16.59
N VAL A 148 -4.34 0.16 -16.95
CA VAL A 148 -3.18 0.74 -17.62
C VAL A 148 -2.61 -0.28 -18.61
N GLU A 149 -1.79 0.17 -19.58
CA GLU A 149 -1.10 -0.72 -20.50
C GLU A 149 0.07 -1.43 -19.80
N LYS A 150 0.83 -0.68 -19.01
CA LYS A 150 2.01 -1.16 -18.27
C LYS A 150 1.85 -0.92 -16.78
N ALA A 151 2.30 -1.86 -15.97
CA ALA A 151 2.23 -1.76 -14.50
C ALA A 151 2.86 -0.46 -13.95
N ASP A 152 3.97 -0.01 -14.56
CA ASP A 152 4.69 1.19 -14.14
C ASP A 152 3.89 2.50 -14.34
N GLU A 153 2.84 2.46 -15.13
CA GLU A 153 1.94 3.61 -15.34
C GLU A 153 0.89 3.76 -14.23
N TRP A 154 0.72 2.77 -13.36
CA TRP A 154 -0.25 2.84 -12.27
C TRP A 154 0.22 3.76 -11.16
N PRO A 155 -0.49 4.89 -10.88
CA PRO A 155 0.00 5.90 -9.94
C PRO A 155 -0.13 5.50 -8.46
N TYR A 156 -0.94 4.49 -8.15
CA TYR A 156 -1.27 4.08 -6.78
C TYR A 156 -0.54 2.80 -6.37
N ALA A 157 0.70 2.69 -6.77
CA ALA A 157 1.60 1.60 -6.41
C ALA A 157 3.00 2.15 -6.11
N GLY A 158 3.76 1.45 -5.29
CA GLY A 158 5.13 1.85 -4.99
C GLY A 158 5.77 1.04 -3.87
N GLU A 159 6.83 1.60 -3.33
CA GLU A 159 7.56 1.07 -2.17
C GLU A 159 7.81 2.21 -1.20
N LEU A 160 7.27 2.10 0.02
CA LEU A 160 7.41 3.13 1.04
C LEU A 160 8.73 3.00 1.79
N VAL A 161 9.06 1.79 2.20
CA VAL A 161 10.34 1.43 2.84
C VAL A 161 10.91 0.21 2.13
N ALA A 162 12.19 0.24 1.78
CA ALA A 162 12.88 -0.93 1.26
C ALA A 162 13.05 -1.96 2.39
N ILE A 163 12.38 -3.11 2.26
CA ILE A 163 12.49 -4.21 3.22
C ILE A 163 13.41 -5.24 2.60
N GLU A 164 14.64 -5.31 3.13
CA GLU A 164 15.61 -6.32 2.74
C GLU A 164 15.39 -7.59 3.55
N ARG A 165 15.35 -8.72 2.86
CA ARG A 165 15.51 -10.04 3.43
C ARG A 165 16.82 -10.62 2.97
N ALA A 166 17.66 -10.86 3.91
CA ALA A 166 18.84 -11.69 3.66
C ALA A 166 18.45 -13.15 3.55
#